data_13e0f4d4ac8a50c59d0c31ff730da102
#
_entry.id   13e0f4d4ac8a50c59d0c31ff730da102
#
_cell.length_a   1.000
_cell.length_b   1.000
_cell.length_c   1.000
_cell.angle_alpha   90.00
_cell.angle_beta   90.00
_cell.angle_gamma   90.00
#
_symmetry.space_group_name_H-M   'P 1'
#
loop_
_entity.id
_entity.type
_entity.pdbx_description
1 polymer ?
#
loop_
_entity_poly.entity_id
_entity_poly.type
_entity_poly.pdbx_seq_one_letter_code
_entity_poly.pdbx_strand_id
1 'polypeptide(L)'
;MNKFNPGFQENRNAKKDTLIIRLLAIVFLIGGFQVATQYFAHQFNYQDQLGAHFNQLYAPWSILVWSTQWYDKHPGIFDLAAGYGILFSSIGLILVLIVKMMLVNSSRANRNLYGSARWADKKDIEAAGLLSFKKNKGGEAVYVGAWRDKSDKIHYLKHSGPEHVLCFAPTRSGKGVSLVIPTLLSWTQSTVITDLKGELWALTAGWRKHYANNSVLRFDPVSVSSCHWNPLDEIIIGSGTEVADVQNLVNLIVDPDGKGLETHWQKTAHALLVGLILHVLYQSERDDTPATLPAVDALLSDPDRDIRELWMEMIMPENGNTHPVVAASAKDMLDRPEEEAGSVLSTAKSYLALYRDPIVANNISDSDFCIRDLMHQNNPVSLYIVSHPNDKSRLRPLIRILINMIVRKLASQMAFQHGEPVTHYKHRLLLMLDEFPSLGKLEIFQESLAFIAGYGIKAYLICQDINQLKSRESGYGHDEAITSNCHIQTAFAPNRIETAEHLSKLTGQTTVIKEQITTSGRRSSMMHGHVTRTLQETQRALLTPDECMRLPGATKDASGRITKPGDMIIYVAGYPAIYGVQPLYFQDETFAARAKVDPPLSSDRLTGSYDGVDSGTAGTGTGTSTNSSRL
;
A
#
# COMPACT_ATOMS: atom_id res chain seq x y z
N MET A 1 -13.98 -26.55 15.88
CA MET A 1 -13.63 -25.17 15.53
C MET A 1 -14.27 -24.84 14.18
N ASN A 2 -15.35 -24.06 14.16
CA ASN A 2 -15.98 -23.64 12.91
C ASN A 2 -14.97 -22.76 12.13
N LYS A 3 -14.56 -23.22 10.95
CA LYS A 3 -13.75 -22.39 10.04
C LYS A 3 -14.60 -21.17 9.67
N PHE A 4 -14.13 -19.99 10.02
CA PHE A 4 -14.69 -18.73 9.54
C PHE A 4 -14.62 -18.76 8.00
N ASN A 5 -15.77 -18.68 7.35
CA ASN A 5 -15.88 -18.69 5.88
C ASN A 5 -16.31 -17.28 5.45
N PRO A 6 -15.36 -16.40 5.14
CA PRO A 6 -15.66 -15.02 4.78
C PRO A 6 -16.25 -14.95 3.38
N GLY A 7 -17.34 -14.24 3.25
CA GLY A 7 -17.97 -13.98 1.97
C GLY A 7 -18.63 -15.19 1.31
N PHE A 8 -19.20 -14.96 0.13
CA PHE A 8 -19.87 -15.99 -0.64
C PHE A 8 -18.86 -16.84 -1.42
N GLN A 9 -18.76 -18.13 -1.13
CA GLN A 9 -18.00 -19.09 -1.95
C GLN A 9 -18.90 -19.71 -3.01
N GLU A 10 -18.50 -19.57 -4.26
CA GLU A 10 -19.21 -20.18 -5.40
C GLU A 10 -19.20 -21.71 -5.33
N ASN A 11 -20.38 -22.33 -5.40
CA ASN A 11 -20.52 -23.77 -5.40
C ASN A 11 -20.02 -24.34 -6.74
N ARG A 12 -18.87 -25.03 -6.75
CA ARG A 12 -18.17 -25.54 -7.95
C ARG A 12 -18.79 -26.80 -8.60
N ASN A 13 -20.06 -27.11 -8.35
CA ASN A 13 -20.68 -28.35 -8.83
C ASN A 13 -20.99 -28.37 -10.35
N ALA A 14 -21.06 -27.23 -11.03
CA ALA A 14 -21.43 -27.14 -12.45
C ALA A 14 -20.48 -27.87 -13.43
N LYS A 15 -19.21 -28.08 -13.07
CA LYS A 15 -18.26 -28.85 -13.92
C LYS A 15 -18.40 -30.35 -13.78
N LYS A 16 -18.87 -30.86 -12.63
CA LYS A 16 -19.10 -32.29 -12.41
C LYS A 16 -20.30 -32.79 -13.18
N ASP A 17 -21.38 -32.01 -13.27
CA ASP A 17 -22.60 -32.38 -13.96
C ASP A 17 -22.40 -32.57 -15.46
N THR A 18 -21.58 -31.72 -16.09
CA THR A 18 -21.23 -31.81 -17.53
C THR A 18 -20.42 -33.09 -17.83
N LEU A 19 -19.54 -33.51 -16.92
CA LEU A 19 -18.73 -34.71 -17.07
C LEU A 19 -19.62 -35.96 -16.97
N ILE A 20 -20.53 -36.00 -15.99
CA ILE A 20 -21.47 -37.11 -15.79
C ILE A 20 -22.36 -37.30 -17.00
N ILE A 21 -22.91 -36.21 -17.56
CA ILE A 21 -23.75 -36.24 -18.76
C ILE A 21 -23.00 -36.83 -19.97
N ARG A 22 -21.74 -36.44 -20.17
CA ARG A 22 -20.88 -36.99 -21.23
C ARG A 22 -20.60 -38.47 -21.06
N LEU A 23 -20.30 -38.89 -19.81
CA LEU A 23 -20.09 -40.32 -19.50
C LEU A 23 -21.34 -41.16 -19.74
N LEU A 24 -22.51 -40.69 -19.35
CA LEU A 24 -23.80 -41.37 -19.61
C LEU A 24 -24.05 -41.52 -21.11
N ALA A 25 -23.81 -40.51 -21.92
CA ALA A 25 -23.94 -40.60 -23.38
C ALA A 25 -23.05 -41.68 -24.00
N ILE A 26 -21.79 -41.75 -23.54
CA ILE A 26 -20.84 -42.78 -23.99
C ILE A 26 -21.30 -44.17 -23.60
N VAL A 27 -21.84 -44.34 -22.38
CA VAL A 27 -22.36 -45.65 -21.90
C VAL A 27 -23.53 -46.14 -22.77
N PHE A 28 -24.45 -45.25 -23.14
CA PHE A 28 -25.58 -45.63 -24.03
C PHE A 28 -25.12 -45.96 -25.46
N LEU A 29 -24.10 -45.28 -25.99
CA LEU A 29 -23.53 -45.64 -27.29
C LEU A 29 -22.87 -47.03 -27.26
N ILE A 30 -22.05 -47.30 -26.26
CA ILE A 30 -21.39 -48.60 -26.09
C ILE A 30 -22.47 -49.68 -25.86
N GLY A 31 -23.51 -49.37 -25.08
CA GLY A 31 -24.66 -50.26 -24.86
C GLY A 31 -25.39 -50.63 -26.16
N GLY A 32 -25.56 -49.69 -27.10
CA GLY A 32 -26.12 -49.97 -28.43
C GLY A 32 -25.29 -50.93 -29.24
N PHE A 33 -23.95 -50.77 -29.25
CA PHE A 33 -23.07 -51.75 -29.86
C PHE A 33 -23.19 -53.13 -29.20
N GLN A 34 -23.32 -53.14 -27.88
CA GLN A 34 -23.47 -54.41 -27.13
C GLN A 34 -24.80 -55.12 -27.52
N VAL A 35 -25.91 -54.36 -27.64
CA VAL A 35 -27.20 -54.92 -28.06
C VAL A 35 -27.13 -55.48 -29.48
N ALA A 36 -26.53 -54.77 -30.41
CA ALA A 36 -26.32 -55.23 -31.77
C ALA A 36 -25.47 -56.52 -31.81
N THR A 37 -24.37 -56.53 -31.09
CA THR A 37 -23.49 -57.68 -31.00
C THR A 37 -24.16 -58.92 -30.42
N GLN A 38 -24.90 -58.73 -29.33
CA GLN A 38 -25.63 -59.86 -28.67
C GLN A 38 -26.77 -60.37 -29.53
N TYR A 39 -27.53 -59.49 -30.20
CA TYR A 39 -28.57 -59.88 -31.09
C TYR A 39 -28.03 -60.75 -32.26
N PHE A 40 -26.95 -60.30 -32.87
CA PHE A 40 -26.26 -61.08 -33.93
C PHE A 40 -25.80 -62.43 -33.42
N ALA A 41 -25.10 -62.48 -32.29
CA ALA A 41 -24.60 -63.70 -31.67
C ALA A 41 -25.75 -64.68 -31.33
N HIS A 42 -26.90 -64.18 -30.85
CA HIS A 42 -28.07 -64.97 -30.57
C HIS A 42 -28.64 -65.64 -31.82
N GLN A 43 -28.69 -64.95 -32.96
CA GLN A 43 -29.20 -65.53 -34.23
C GLN A 43 -28.34 -66.70 -34.74
N PHE A 44 -27.07 -66.74 -34.33
CA PHE A 44 -26.12 -67.85 -34.64
C PHE A 44 -25.88 -68.78 -33.45
N ASN A 45 -26.79 -68.80 -32.46
CA ASN A 45 -26.73 -69.67 -31.28
C ASN A 45 -25.39 -69.66 -30.56
N TYR A 46 -24.72 -68.50 -30.51
CA TYR A 46 -23.42 -68.25 -29.81
C TYR A 46 -22.30 -69.24 -30.21
N GLN A 47 -22.18 -69.52 -31.49
CA GLN A 47 -21.18 -70.47 -32.02
C GLN A 47 -19.74 -70.02 -31.75
N ASP A 48 -18.85 -70.99 -31.48
CA ASP A 48 -17.42 -70.75 -31.18
C ASP A 48 -16.69 -70.03 -32.31
N GLN A 49 -17.20 -70.11 -33.57
CA GLN A 49 -16.66 -69.41 -34.74
C GLN A 49 -16.77 -67.90 -34.67
N LEU A 50 -17.65 -67.37 -33.82
CA LEU A 50 -17.83 -65.91 -33.59
C LEU A 50 -16.67 -65.31 -32.77
N GLY A 51 -15.78 -66.12 -32.21
CA GLY A 51 -14.58 -65.71 -31.49
C GLY A 51 -14.70 -65.74 -29.96
N ALA A 52 -13.77 -65.13 -29.28
CA ALA A 52 -13.68 -65.20 -27.83
C ALA A 52 -14.86 -64.46 -27.15
N HIS A 53 -15.50 -65.18 -26.19
CA HIS A 53 -16.61 -64.65 -25.39
C HIS A 53 -16.44 -65.08 -23.94
N PHE A 54 -17.04 -64.31 -23.02
CA PHE A 54 -17.12 -64.66 -21.61
C PHE A 54 -18.59 -64.96 -21.27
N ASN A 55 -18.91 -66.21 -21.00
CA ASN A 55 -20.28 -66.68 -20.68
C ASN A 55 -21.33 -66.20 -21.70
N GLN A 56 -21.10 -66.43 -22.99
CA GLN A 56 -21.92 -65.97 -24.13
C GLN A 56 -21.96 -64.44 -24.34
N LEU A 57 -21.15 -63.66 -23.61
CA LEU A 57 -21.08 -62.22 -23.76
C LEU A 57 -19.85 -61.86 -24.63
N TYR A 58 -20.11 -61.26 -25.80
CA TYR A 58 -19.07 -60.76 -26.73
C TYR A 58 -18.76 -59.31 -26.48
N ALA A 59 -17.59 -58.86 -26.90
CA ALA A 59 -17.21 -57.46 -26.79
C ALA A 59 -18.12 -56.56 -27.63
N PRO A 60 -18.47 -55.35 -27.17
CA PRO A 60 -19.44 -54.46 -27.86
C PRO A 60 -19.07 -54.16 -29.32
N TRP A 61 -17.78 -54.14 -29.64
CA TRP A 61 -17.28 -53.85 -30.97
C TRP A 61 -17.20 -55.04 -31.90
N SER A 62 -17.53 -56.29 -31.43
CA SER A 62 -17.43 -57.52 -32.25
C SER A 62 -18.34 -57.47 -33.48
N ILE A 63 -19.49 -56.81 -33.39
CA ILE A 63 -20.40 -56.61 -34.56
C ILE A 63 -19.71 -55.88 -35.73
N LEU A 64 -18.82 -54.94 -35.43
CA LEU A 64 -18.08 -54.18 -36.47
C LEU A 64 -17.08 -55.11 -37.20
N VAL A 65 -16.39 -55.98 -36.45
CA VAL A 65 -15.48 -56.97 -37.04
C VAL A 65 -16.23 -58.00 -37.82
N TRP A 66 -17.36 -58.51 -37.33
CA TRP A 66 -18.19 -59.49 -38.01
C TRP A 66 -18.84 -58.92 -39.26
N SER A 67 -19.22 -57.64 -39.25
CA SER A 67 -19.79 -56.99 -40.43
C SER A 67 -18.81 -56.93 -41.62
N THR A 68 -17.52 -56.67 -41.35
CA THR A 68 -16.49 -56.64 -42.41
C THR A 68 -16.21 -58.06 -43.01
N GLN A 69 -16.52 -59.11 -42.25
CA GLN A 69 -16.25 -60.50 -42.68
C GLN A 69 -17.45 -61.20 -43.28
N TRP A 70 -18.67 -60.91 -42.81
CA TRP A 70 -19.87 -61.73 -43.13
C TRP A 70 -21.09 -60.93 -43.57
N TYR A 71 -21.01 -59.60 -43.79
CA TYR A 71 -22.16 -58.80 -44.19
C TYR A 71 -22.75 -59.29 -45.52
N ASP A 72 -21.95 -59.59 -46.53
CA ASP A 72 -22.41 -60.05 -47.83
C ASP A 72 -23.16 -61.40 -47.80
N LYS A 73 -22.92 -62.19 -46.77
CA LYS A 73 -23.57 -63.49 -46.60
C LYS A 73 -24.92 -63.40 -45.83
N HIS A 74 -25.04 -62.46 -44.92
CA HIS A 74 -26.20 -62.34 -44.03
C HIS A 74 -26.64 -60.89 -43.82
N PRO A 75 -26.88 -60.08 -44.88
CA PRO A 75 -27.13 -58.64 -44.77
C PRO A 75 -28.35 -58.32 -43.89
N GLY A 76 -29.45 -59.09 -44.03
CA GLY A 76 -30.68 -58.84 -43.25
C GLY A 76 -30.53 -58.98 -41.76
N ILE A 77 -29.62 -59.89 -41.27
CA ILE A 77 -29.38 -60.04 -39.82
C ILE A 77 -28.53 -58.89 -39.30
N PHE A 78 -27.55 -58.41 -40.09
CA PHE A 78 -26.76 -57.24 -39.72
C PHE A 78 -27.61 -55.96 -39.71
N ASP A 79 -28.52 -55.77 -40.68
CA ASP A 79 -29.43 -54.63 -40.73
C ASP A 79 -30.39 -54.61 -39.52
N LEU A 80 -30.92 -55.76 -39.10
CA LEU A 80 -31.74 -55.88 -37.92
C LEU A 80 -30.95 -55.65 -36.64
N ALA A 81 -29.72 -56.22 -36.54
CA ALA A 81 -28.85 -56.02 -35.40
C ALA A 81 -28.46 -54.52 -35.25
N ALA A 82 -28.10 -53.85 -36.36
CA ALA A 82 -27.84 -52.43 -36.38
C ALA A 82 -29.07 -51.62 -36.00
N GLY A 83 -30.26 -52.00 -36.47
CA GLY A 83 -31.52 -51.37 -36.13
C GLY A 83 -31.81 -51.39 -34.60
N TYR A 84 -31.65 -52.54 -33.95
CA TYR A 84 -31.80 -52.65 -32.50
C TYR A 84 -30.73 -51.85 -31.73
N GLY A 85 -29.48 -51.86 -32.19
CA GLY A 85 -28.41 -51.08 -31.59
C GLY A 85 -28.63 -49.57 -31.69
N ILE A 86 -29.07 -49.09 -32.88
CA ILE A 86 -29.43 -47.68 -33.10
C ILE A 86 -30.64 -47.28 -32.26
N LEU A 87 -31.68 -48.13 -32.19
CA LEU A 87 -32.85 -47.85 -31.38
C LEU A 87 -32.50 -47.69 -29.91
N PHE A 88 -31.71 -48.59 -29.35
CA PHE A 88 -31.26 -48.52 -27.96
C PHE A 88 -30.44 -47.26 -27.68
N SER A 89 -29.45 -46.95 -28.54
CA SER A 89 -28.64 -45.76 -28.44
C SER A 89 -29.48 -44.47 -28.54
N SER A 90 -30.46 -44.43 -29.44
CA SER A 90 -31.36 -43.27 -29.65
C SER A 90 -32.22 -43.00 -28.42
N ILE A 91 -32.81 -44.06 -27.84
CA ILE A 91 -33.59 -43.95 -26.59
C ILE A 91 -32.72 -43.44 -25.45
N GLY A 92 -31.51 -43.98 -25.31
CA GLY A 92 -30.55 -43.56 -24.30
C GLY A 92 -30.11 -42.08 -24.46
N LEU A 93 -29.83 -41.62 -25.68
CA LEU A 93 -29.49 -40.25 -25.96
C LEU A 93 -30.63 -39.26 -25.71
N ILE A 94 -31.91 -39.67 -26.04
CA ILE A 94 -33.10 -38.88 -25.70
C ILE A 94 -33.21 -38.72 -24.17
N LEU A 95 -32.99 -39.81 -23.42
CA LEU A 95 -33.05 -39.79 -21.96
C LEU A 95 -31.96 -38.88 -21.37
N VAL A 96 -30.73 -38.93 -21.91
CA VAL A 96 -29.65 -38.01 -21.53
C VAL A 96 -30.00 -36.56 -21.85
N LEU A 97 -30.68 -36.30 -23.01
CA LEU A 97 -31.14 -34.97 -23.39
C LEU A 97 -32.21 -34.43 -22.43
N ILE A 98 -33.16 -35.28 -22.03
CA ILE A 98 -34.20 -34.93 -21.04
C ILE A 98 -33.55 -34.58 -19.70
N VAL A 99 -32.61 -35.41 -19.21
CA VAL A 99 -31.86 -35.15 -17.97
C VAL A 99 -31.07 -33.82 -18.10
N LYS A 100 -30.42 -33.58 -19.23
CA LYS A 100 -29.72 -32.30 -19.51
C LYS A 100 -30.70 -31.12 -19.51
N MET A 101 -31.88 -31.23 -20.14
CA MET A 101 -32.89 -30.17 -20.12
C MET A 101 -33.44 -29.92 -18.71
N MET A 102 -33.66 -30.94 -17.90
CA MET A 102 -34.06 -30.79 -16.50
C MET A 102 -32.99 -30.08 -15.67
N LEU A 103 -31.70 -30.41 -15.86
CA LEU A 103 -30.58 -29.78 -15.17
C LEU A 103 -30.33 -28.33 -15.67
N VAL A 104 -30.48 -28.06 -16.97
CA VAL A 104 -30.31 -26.73 -17.56
C VAL A 104 -31.45 -25.78 -17.25
N ASN A 105 -32.69 -26.26 -17.16
CA ASN A 105 -33.84 -25.42 -16.77
C ASN A 105 -33.79 -24.95 -15.32
N SER A 106 -33.00 -25.58 -14.45
CA SER A 106 -32.80 -25.15 -13.07
C SER A 106 -31.78 -24.02 -12.92
N SER A 107 -31.14 -23.55 -14.02
CA SER A 107 -29.92 -22.70 -13.96
C SER A 107 -30.00 -21.45 -14.86
N ARG A 108 -31.15 -20.78 -14.97
CA ARG A 108 -31.27 -19.51 -15.71
C ARG A 108 -30.97 -18.24 -14.88
N ALA A 109 -30.55 -18.38 -13.62
CA ALA A 109 -30.18 -17.24 -12.81
C ALA A 109 -28.87 -16.60 -13.32
N ASN A 110 -28.90 -15.29 -13.57
CA ASN A 110 -27.73 -14.54 -14.03
C ASN A 110 -26.83 -14.22 -12.83
N ARG A 111 -25.73 -14.96 -12.67
CA ARG A 111 -24.81 -14.86 -11.54
C ARG A 111 -24.11 -13.50 -11.40
N ASN A 112 -24.18 -12.66 -12.42
CA ASN A 112 -23.48 -11.36 -12.45
C ASN A 112 -24.46 -10.18 -12.58
N LEU A 113 -25.77 -10.40 -12.43
CA LEU A 113 -26.78 -9.37 -12.68
C LEU A 113 -26.63 -8.14 -11.78
N TYR A 114 -26.34 -8.36 -10.50
CA TYR A 114 -26.23 -7.31 -9.48
C TYR A 114 -24.79 -7.08 -8.98
N GLY A 115 -23.81 -7.75 -9.57
CA GLY A 115 -22.40 -7.59 -9.23
C GLY A 115 -21.59 -8.85 -9.51
N SER A 116 -20.32 -8.65 -9.88
CA SER A 116 -19.38 -9.71 -10.25
C SER A 116 -18.21 -9.85 -9.27
N ALA A 117 -18.26 -9.16 -8.12
CA ALA A 117 -17.18 -9.19 -7.14
C ALA A 117 -16.94 -10.62 -6.62
N ARG A 118 -15.67 -10.98 -6.56
CA ARG A 118 -15.17 -12.27 -6.07
C ARG A 118 -13.82 -12.08 -5.38
N TRP A 119 -13.42 -13.05 -4.58
CA TRP A 119 -12.07 -13.08 -4.07
C TRP A 119 -11.06 -13.39 -5.19
N ALA A 120 -9.90 -12.72 -5.12
CA ALA A 120 -8.79 -12.95 -6.03
C ALA A 120 -8.31 -14.40 -5.94
N ASP A 121 -8.04 -15.00 -7.08
CA ASP A 121 -7.33 -16.26 -7.17
C ASP A 121 -5.83 -16.04 -7.45
N LYS A 122 -5.06 -17.13 -7.53
CA LYS A 122 -3.61 -17.06 -7.78
C LYS A 122 -3.27 -16.29 -9.04
N LYS A 123 -4.07 -16.41 -10.11
CA LYS A 123 -3.82 -15.72 -11.38
C LYS A 123 -4.05 -14.22 -11.27
N ASP A 124 -5.08 -13.81 -10.53
CA ASP A 124 -5.34 -12.39 -10.27
C ASP A 124 -4.19 -11.77 -9.48
N ILE A 125 -3.69 -12.48 -8.45
CA ILE A 125 -2.59 -12.01 -7.60
C ILE A 125 -1.27 -11.94 -8.39
N GLU A 126 -1.01 -12.90 -9.29
CA GLU A 126 0.13 -12.86 -10.21
C GLU A 126 0.01 -11.72 -11.22
N ALA A 127 -1.19 -11.47 -11.78
CA ALA A 127 -1.46 -10.36 -12.67
C ALA A 127 -1.30 -9.00 -11.99
N ALA A 128 -1.66 -8.90 -10.70
CA ALA A 128 -1.41 -7.72 -9.87
C ALA A 128 0.08 -7.54 -9.50
N GLY A 129 0.98 -8.43 -9.93
CA GLY A 129 2.42 -8.34 -9.70
C GLY A 129 2.87 -8.61 -8.26
N LEU A 130 2.02 -9.23 -7.42
CA LEU A 130 2.32 -9.40 -5.99
C LEU A 130 3.05 -10.73 -5.66
N LEU A 131 3.06 -11.73 -6.56
CA LEU A 131 3.66 -13.06 -6.33
C LEU A 131 4.95 -13.32 -7.09
N SER A 132 5.17 -12.70 -8.25
CA SER A 132 6.34 -12.98 -9.09
C SER A 132 7.30 -11.78 -9.11
N PHE A 133 8.49 -11.96 -8.55
CA PHE A 133 9.55 -10.96 -8.63
C PHE A 133 10.69 -11.49 -9.52
N LYS A 134 11.09 -10.68 -10.51
CA LYS A 134 12.38 -10.88 -11.17
C LYS A 134 13.48 -10.75 -10.11
N LYS A 135 14.44 -11.66 -10.11
CA LYS A 135 15.49 -11.82 -9.09
C LYS A 135 16.20 -10.50 -8.68
N ASN A 136 16.22 -9.50 -9.56
CA ASN A 136 16.91 -8.21 -9.35
C ASN A 136 16.05 -7.09 -8.71
N LYS A 137 14.74 -7.30 -8.46
CA LYS A 137 13.86 -6.30 -7.86
C LYS A 137 13.38 -6.67 -6.44
N GLY A 138 13.89 -7.75 -5.87
CA GLY A 138 13.45 -8.22 -4.55
C GLY A 138 13.77 -7.26 -3.40
N GLY A 139 14.85 -6.48 -3.50
CA GLY A 139 15.25 -5.50 -2.51
C GLY A 139 14.51 -4.15 -2.58
N GLU A 140 13.63 -3.97 -3.55
CA GLU A 140 12.85 -2.73 -3.76
C GLU A 140 11.34 -2.94 -3.53
N ALA A 141 10.95 -4.02 -2.88
CA ALA A 141 9.56 -4.36 -2.66
C ALA A 141 9.15 -4.22 -1.20
N VAL A 142 7.93 -3.70 -0.98
CA VAL A 142 7.29 -3.62 0.34
C VAL A 142 6.32 -4.76 0.52
N TYR A 143 6.14 -5.25 1.76
CA TYR A 143 5.16 -6.28 2.09
C TYR A 143 3.78 -5.65 2.26
N VAL A 144 2.78 -6.22 1.58
CA VAL A 144 1.39 -5.77 1.66
C VAL A 144 0.48 -6.82 2.30
N GLY A 145 1.02 -7.97 2.68
CA GLY A 145 0.33 -9.08 3.32
C GLY A 145 0.89 -10.43 2.90
N ALA A 146 0.12 -11.48 3.15
CA ALA A 146 0.37 -12.81 2.63
C ALA A 146 -0.94 -13.46 2.18
N TRP A 147 -0.85 -14.46 1.32
CA TRP A 147 -1.99 -15.21 0.81
C TRP A 147 -1.77 -16.71 1.03
N ARG A 148 -2.83 -17.39 1.43
CA ARG A 148 -2.83 -18.82 1.69
C ARG A 148 -3.43 -19.55 0.50
N ASP A 149 -2.69 -20.44 -0.10
CA ASP A 149 -3.17 -21.24 -1.22
C ASP A 149 -4.06 -22.41 -0.77
N LYS A 150 -4.57 -23.18 -1.71
CA LYS A 150 -5.45 -24.34 -1.44
C LYS A 150 -4.77 -25.47 -0.65
N SER A 151 -3.43 -25.53 -0.68
CA SER A 151 -2.63 -26.50 0.06
C SER A 151 -2.21 -25.99 1.44
N ASP A 152 -2.79 -24.87 1.89
CA ASP A 152 -2.51 -24.20 3.16
C ASP A 152 -1.11 -23.56 3.24
N LYS A 153 -0.42 -23.43 2.09
CA LYS A 153 0.89 -22.79 2.01
C LYS A 153 0.73 -21.27 1.97
N ILE A 154 1.54 -20.60 2.79
CA ILE A 154 1.58 -19.14 2.86
C ILE A 154 2.53 -18.59 1.78
N HIS A 155 2.05 -17.64 1.00
CA HIS A 155 2.82 -16.90 0.00
C HIS A 155 2.83 -15.42 0.39
N TYR A 156 4.01 -14.84 0.56
CA TYR A 156 4.16 -13.42 0.87
C TYR A 156 3.81 -12.56 -0.34
N LEU A 157 3.00 -11.55 -0.11
CA LEU A 157 2.59 -10.58 -1.12
C LEU A 157 3.46 -9.34 -1.01
N LYS A 158 4.17 -9.04 -2.09
CA LYS A 158 5.13 -7.94 -2.16
C LYS A 158 4.77 -7.03 -3.32
N HIS A 159 5.01 -5.74 -3.16
CA HIS A 159 4.78 -4.76 -4.21
C HIS A 159 6.01 -3.90 -4.45
N SER A 160 6.55 -3.94 -5.68
CA SER A 160 7.76 -3.21 -6.11
C SER A 160 7.47 -1.97 -6.94
N GLY A 161 6.23 -1.75 -7.36
CA GLY A 161 5.83 -0.58 -8.14
C GLY A 161 5.99 0.74 -7.38
N PRO A 162 5.83 1.87 -8.06
CA PRO A 162 5.92 3.20 -7.45
C PRO A 162 4.71 3.54 -6.57
N GLU A 163 3.58 2.86 -6.75
CA GLU A 163 2.30 3.16 -6.13
C GLU A 163 2.37 3.12 -4.61
N HIS A 164 1.67 4.05 -3.95
CA HIS A 164 1.61 4.19 -2.51
C HIS A 164 0.74 3.13 -1.85
N VAL A 165 1.04 2.84 -0.58
CA VAL A 165 0.33 1.86 0.24
C VAL A 165 -0.30 2.56 1.44
N LEU A 166 -1.58 2.28 1.69
CA LEU A 166 -2.30 2.70 2.88
C LEU A 166 -2.71 1.46 3.69
N CYS A 167 -2.43 1.47 4.98
CA CYS A 167 -2.77 0.37 5.87
C CYS A 167 -3.70 0.84 7.00
N PHE A 168 -4.85 0.19 7.15
CA PHE A 168 -5.75 0.38 8.28
C PHE A 168 -5.50 -0.72 9.32
N ALA A 169 -4.90 -0.35 10.43
CA ALA A 169 -4.47 -1.30 11.45
C ALA A 169 -4.72 -0.76 12.86
N PRO A 170 -5.74 -1.25 13.57
CA PRO A 170 -5.98 -0.87 14.96
C PRO A 170 -4.78 -1.12 15.86
N THR A 171 -4.76 -0.44 17.01
CA THR A 171 -3.72 -0.65 18.03
C THR A 171 -3.62 -2.11 18.44
N ARG A 172 -2.39 -2.63 18.57
CA ARG A 172 -2.10 -4.02 18.96
C ARG A 172 -2.65 -5.08 18.00
N SER A 173 -2.99 -4.71 16.76
CA SER A 173 -3.42 -5.66 15.72
C SER A 173 -2.27 -6.46 15.10
N GLY A 174 -1.02 -6.10 15.37
CA GLY A 174 0.17 -6.78 14.83
C GLY A 174 0.77 -6.11 13.59
N LYS A 175 0.42 -4.86 13.29
CA LYS A 175 0.93 -4.11 12.11
C LYS A 175 2.47 -4.10 12.02
N GLY A 176 3.15 -3.80 13.13
CA GLY A 176 4.61 -3.74 13.20
C GLY A 176 5.24 -5.08 12.84
N VAL A 177 4.81 -6.15 13.50
CA VAL A 177 5.39 -7.50 13.33
C VAL A 177 5.05 -8.16 11.99
N SER A 178 4.00 -7.67 11.30
CA SER A 178 3.52 -8.30 10.05
C SER A 178 3.88 -7.53 8.78
N LEU A 179 3.88 -6.20 8.81
CA LEU A 179 4.08 -5.40 7.59
C LEU A 179 5.33 -4.51 7.68
N VAL A 180 5.51 -3.80 8.79
CA VAL A 180 6.60 -2.83 8.94
C VAL A 180 7.96 -3.52 9.04
N ILE A 181 8.14 -4.41 10.04
CA ILE A 181 9.42 -5.10 10.26
C ILE A 181 9.83 -5.96 9.06
N PRO A 182 8.96 -6.84 8.48
CA PRO A 182 9.32 -7.57 7.26
C PRO A 182 9.74 -6.67 6.09
N THR A 183 9.05 -5.53 5.91
CA THR A 183 9.40 -4.56 4.88
C THR A 183 10.78 -3.97 5.15
N LEU A 184 11.06 -3.48 6.35
CA LEU A 184 12.34 -2.87 6.71
C LEU A 184 13.50 -3.87 6.68
N LEU A 185 13.26 -5.14 6.97
CA LEU A 185 14.24 -6.22 6.89
C LEU A 185 14.43 -6.79 5.47
N SER A 186 13.77 -6.24 4.45
CA SER A 186 13.92 -6.66 3.05
C SER A 186 14.12 -5.51 2.07
N TRP A 187 13.63 -4.31 2.37
CA TRP A 187 13.83 -3.11 1.56
C TRP A 187 15.27 -2.63 1.70
N THR A 188 16.07 -2.73 0.64
CA THR A 188 17.51 -2.38 0.67
C THR A 188 17.80 -0.94 0.27
N GLN A 189 16.84 -0.25 -0.33
CA GLN A 189 16.95 1.15 -0.73
C GLN A 189 16.77 2.10 0.45
N SER A 190 16.86 3.40 0.21
CA SER A 190 16.71 4.42 1.25
C SER A 190 15.33 4.41 1.90
N THR A 191 15.27 4.80 3.17
CA THR A 191 14.00 4.88 3.89
C THR A 191 14.01 5.93 4.99
N VAL A 192 12.87 6.59 5.18
CA VAL A 192 12.54 7.42 6.33
C VAL A 192 11.48 6.69 7.13
N ILE A 193 11.71 6.50 8.42
CA ILE A 193 10.93 5.65 9.29
C ILE A 193 10.49 6.46 10.51
N THR A 194 9.17 6.56 10.77
CA THR A 194 8.69 7.07 12.05
C THR A 194 8.64 5.93 13.07
N ASP A 195 9.35 6.09 14.18
CA ASP A 195 9.49 5.08 15.23
C ASP A 195 9.10 5.65 16.60
N LEU A 196 7.87 5.37 17.06
CA LEU A 196 7.34 5.93 18.31
C LEU A 196 7.98 5.39 19.60
N LYS A 197 8.81 4.35 19.50
CA LYS A 197 9.37 3.67 20.69
C LYS A 197 10.85 3.32 20.59
N GLY A 198 11.47 3.54 19.44
CA GLY A 198 12.80 3.02 19.14
C GLY A 198 12.82 1.50 18.86
N GLU A 199 11.66 0.85 18.74
CA GLU A 199 11.54 -0.60 18.46
C GLU A 199 12.00 -0.94 17.04
N LEU A 200 11.66 -0.10 16.06
CA LEU A 200 12.05 -0.32 14.68
C LEU A 200 13.55 -0.14 14.48
N TRP A 201 14.16 0.84 15.15
CA TRP A 201 15.61 0.99 15.20
C TRP A 201 16.26 -0.28 15.79
N ALA A 202 15.80 -0.72 16.96
CA ALA A 202 16.37 -1.87 17.65
C ALA A 202 16.33 -3.16 16.82
N LEU A 203 15.25 -3.38 16.04
CA LEU A 203 15.05 -4.64 15.32
C LEU A 203 15.56 -4.60 13.87
N THR A 204 15.78 -3.43 13.28
CA THR A 204 16.04 -3.37 11.84
C THR A 204 17.30 -2.61 11.44
N ALA A 205 17.80 -1.67 12.27
CA ALA A 205 18.97 -0.85 11.93
C ALA A 205 20.25 -1.68 11.76
N GLY A 206 20.45 -2.71 12.59
CA GLY A 206 21.63 -3.57 12.50
C GLY A 206 21.70 -4.31 11.17
N TRP A 207 20.63 -4.95 10.74
CA TRP A 207 20.58 -5.62 9.45
C TRP A 207 20.76 -4.64 8.29
N ARG A 208 20.12 -3.47 8.36
CA ARG A 208 20.20 -2.45 7.30
C ARG A 208 21.62 -1.94 7.15
N LYS A 209 22.34 -1.73 8.25
CA LYS A 209 23.74 -1.30 8.23
C LYS A 209 24.67 -2.38 7.68
N HIS A 210 24.62 -3.58 8.23
CA HIS A 210 25.61 -4.61 7.98
C HIS A 210 25.37 -5.47 6.74
N TYR A 211 24.11 -5.65 6.32
CA TYR A 211 23.75 -6.56 5.22
C TYR A 211 23.06 -5.86 4.05
N ALA A 212 22.37 -4.76 4.28
CA ALA A 212 21.77 -3.94 3.21
C ALA A 212 22.67 -2.75 2.83
N ASN A 213 23.84 -2.63 3.46
CA ASN A 213 24.85 -1.58 3.19
C ASN A 213 24.28 -0.16 3.26
N ASN A 214 23.34 0.08 4.19
CA ASN A 214 22.77 1.40 4.41
C ASN A 214 23.59 2.19 5.41
N SER A 215 23.76 3.50 5.17
CA SER A 215 24.08 4.44 6.23
C SER A 215 22.86 4.60 7.13
N VAL A 216 23.01 4.51 8.44
CA VAL A 216 21.88 4.53 9.38
C VAL A 216 21.97 5.73 10.31
N LEU A 217 20.88 6.49 10.35
CA LEU A 217 20.74 7.72 11.12
C LEU A 217 19.58 7.55 12.11
N ARG A 218 19.80 7.96 13.36
CA ARG A 218 18.77 8.00 14.39
C ARG A 218 18.57 9.42 14.85
N PHE A 219 17.52 10.06 14.39
CA PHE A 219 17.11 11.38 14.85
C PHE A 219 16.10 11.24 15.98
N ASP A 220 16.55 11.47 17.20
CA ASP A 220 15.78 11.44 18.44
C ASP A 220 16.04 12.77 19.18
N PRO A 221 15.26 13.83 18.88
CA PRO A 221 15.58 15.19 19.31
C PRO A 221 15.74 15.39 20.82
N VAL A 222 15.27 14.48 21.64
CA VAL A 222 15.41 14.53 23.11
C VAL A 222 16.47 13.59 23.67
N SER A 223 17.26 12.97 22.80
CA SER A 223 18.35 12.06 23.19
C SER A 223 19.71 12.70 22.94
N VAL A 224 20.62 12.55 23.88
CA VAL A 224 22.04 12.97 23.71
C VAL A 224 22.82 12.13 22.69
N SER A 225 22.27 10.98 22.27
CA SER A 225 22.84 10.10 21.24
C SER A 225 22.15 10.23 19.87
N SER A 226 21.40 11.30 19.66
CA SER A 226 20.76 11.61 18.38
C SER A 226 21.81 11.94 17.33
N CYS A 227 21.53 11.67 16.03
CA CYS A 227 22.15 12.44 14.97
C CYS A 227 21.57 13.86 14.98
N HIS A 228 22.32 14.80 14.47
CA HIS A 228 21.97 16.21 14.41
C HIS A 228 21.36 16.54 13.04
N TRP A 229 20.40 17.48 13.05
CA TRP A 229 19.85 18.04 11.83
C TRP A 229 19.29 19.44 12.09
N ASN A 230 19.93 20.43 11.48
CA ASN A 230 19.53 21.83 11.54
C ASN A 230 18.64 22.15 10.31
N PRO A 231 17.37 22.52 10.48
CA PRO A 231 16.50 22.86 9.34
C PRO A 231 16.99 24.09 8.55
N LEU A 232 17.77 24.98 9.15
CA LEU A 232 18.28 26.17 8.47
C LEU A 232 19.46 25.85 7.53
N ASP A 233 20.24 24.80 7.77
CA ASP A 233 21.29 24.33 6.86
C ASP A 233 20.74 23.85 5.51
N GLU A 234 19.45 23.59 5.46
CA GLU A 234 18.76 23.21 4.23
C GLU A 234 18.38 24.40 3.33
N ILE A 235 18.58 25.64 3.79
CA ILE A 235 18.21 26.87 3.06
C ILE A 235 19.47 27.47 2.47
N ILE A 236 19.49 27.63 1.14
CA ILE A 236 20.63 28.17 0.41
C ILE A 236 20.42 29.66 0.18
N ILE A 237 21.25 30.50 0.80
CA ILE A 237 21.22 31.96 0.62
C ILE A 237 21.71 32.31 -0.79
N GLY A 238 21.13 33.34 -1.39
CA GLY A 238 21.47 33.80 -2.73
C GLY A 238 20.94 32.89 -3.86
N SER A 239 20.15 31.85 -3.55
CA SER A 239 19.53 30.99 -4.55
C SER A 239 18.37 31.65 -5.31
N GLY A 240 17.82 32.73 -4.77
CA GLY A 240 16.59 33.38 -5.23
C GLY A 240 15.31 32.70 -4.76
N THR A 241 15.41 31.56 -4.07
CA THR A 241 14.28 30.85 -3.46
C THR A 241 14.27 30.91 -1.93
N GLU A 242 15.32 31.48 -1.33
CA GLU A 242 15.52 31.53 0.12
C GLU A 242 14.33 32.12 0.88
N VAL A 243 13.68 33.16 0.35
CA VAL A 243 12.49 33.76 0.96
C VAL A 243 11.32 32.78 0.98
N ALA A 244 11.09 32.08 -0.13
CA ALA A 244 10.03 31.08 -0.23
C ALA A 244 10.30 29.87 0.68
N ASP A 245 11.58 29.44 0.78
CA ASP A 245 11.98 28.33 1.64
C ASP A 245 11.78 28.67 3.12
N VAL A 246 12.17 29.89 3.53
CA VAL A 246 11.93 30.39 4.88
C VAL A 246 10.44 30.55 5.17
N GLN A 247 9.65 31.11 4.24
CA GLN A 247 8.20 31.20 4.41
C GLN A 247 7.53 29.82 4.61
N ASN A 248 7.95 28.83 3.83
CA ASN A 248 7.46 27.44 3.97
C ASN A 248 7.84 26.85 5.34
N LEU A 249 9.06 27.09 5.82
CA LEU A 249 9.51 26.65 7.14
C LEU A 249 8.69 27.32 8.24
N VAL A 250 8.54 28.65 8.19
CA VAL A 250 7.81 29.41 9.19
C VAL A 250 6.33 29.03 9.24
N ASN A 251 5.70 28.74 8.09
CA ASN A 251 4.33 28.21 8.07
C ASN A 251 4.19 26.97 8.95
N LEU A 252 5.15 26.05 8.90
CA LEU A 252 5.13 24.82 9.71
C LEU A 252 5.37 25.08 11.19
N ILE A 253 6.14 26.12 11.52
CA ILE A 253 6.42 26.55 12.90
C ILE A 253 5.16 27.17 13.51
N VAL A 254 4.52 28.10 12.80
CA VAL A 254 3.38 28.90 13.29
C VAL A 254 2.04 28.16 13.20
N ASP A 255 1.95 27.16 12.32
CA ASP A 255 0.79 26.27 12.19
C ASP A 255 1.15 24.80 12.49
N PRO A 256 1.41 24.47 13.76
CA PRO A 256 1.80 23.11 14.15
C PRO A 256 0.68 22.06 13.97
N ASP A 257 -0.56 22.48 13.76
CA ASP A 257 -1.72 21.60 13.55
C ASP A 257 -2.14 21.46 12.09
N GLY A 258 -1.64 22.32 11.19
CA GLY A 258 -2.00 22.31 9.77
C GLY A 258 -3.42 22.84 9.49
N LYS A 259 -3.87 23.79 10.30
CA LYS A 259 -5.20 24.43 10.15
C LYS A 259 -5.17 25.68 9.27
N GLY A 260 -3.98 26.17 8.97
CA GLY A 260 -3.74 27.46 8.32
C GLY A 260 -3.61 28.60 9.33
N LEU A 261 -3.19 29.77 8.85
CA LEU A 261 -3.03 30.96 9.68
C LEU A 261 -4.37 31.69 9.81
N GLU A 262 -5.15 31.34 10.84
CA GLU A 262 -6.51 31.86 11.02
C GLU A 262 -6.54 33.23 11.69
N THR A 263 -5.65 33.46 12.68
CA THR A 263 -5.68 34.66 13.51
C THR A 263 -4.71 35.73 13.00
N HIS A 264 -4.99 37.00 13.34
CA HIS A 264 -4.09 38.12 13.10
C HIS A 264 -2.71 37.89 13.73
N TRP A 265 -2.68 37.37 14.96
CA TRP A 265 -1.44 37.11 15.69
C TRP A 265 -0.56 36.03 15.04
N GLN A 266 -1.15 35.00 14.46
CA GLN A 266 -0.42 33.99 13.68
C GLN A 266 0.21 34.61 12.43
N LYS A 267 -0.55 35.41 11.67
CA LYS A 267 -0.06 36.05 10.42
C LYS A 267 1.06 37.05 10.70
N THR A 268 0.95 37.81 11.76
CA THR A 268 1.98 38.81 12.13
C THR A 268 3.22 38.14 12.73
N ALA A 269 3.06 37.12 13.57
CA ALA A 269 4.18 36.32 14.05
C ALA A 269 4.89 35.59 12.91
N HIS A 270 4.16 35.08 11.91
CA HIS A 270 4.75 34.51 10.69
C HIS A 270 5.63 35.53 9.96
N ALA A 271 5.12 36.74 9.68
CA ALA A 271 5.86 37.79 8.99
C ALA A 271 7.14 38.16 9.76
N LEU A 272 7.06 38.29 11.09
CA LEU A 272 8.19 38.56 11.94
C LEU A 272 9.23 37.45 11.89
N LEU A 273 8.83 36.19 12.05
CA LEU A 273 9.75 35.03 12.05
C LEU A 273 10.42 34.83 10.69
N VAL A 274 9.74 35.12 9.58
CA VAL A 274 10.37 35.12 8.23
C VAL A 274 11.52 36.12 8.18
N GLY A 275 11.31 37.36 8.63
CA GLY A 275 12.34 38.37 8.67
C GLY A 275 13.52 38.02 9.57
N LEU A 276 13.23 37.47 10.75
CA LEU A 276 14.25 37.06 11.72
C LEU A 276 15.12 35.89 11.24
N ILE A 277 14.49 34.85 10.68
CA ILE A 277 15.22 33.69 10.17
C ILE A 277 16.10 34.10 8.99
N LEU A 278 15.61 34.93 8.06
CA LEU A 278 16.44 35.49 7.00
C LEU A 278 17.60 36.33 7.56
N HIS A 279 17.35 37.16 8.59
CA HIS A 279 18.38 37.95 9.24
C HIS A 279 19.49 37.05 9.80
N VAL A 280 19.14 35.99 10.56
CA VAL A 280 20.09 35.03 11.12
C VAL A 280 20.87 34.30 10.02
N LEU A 281 20.22 33.91 8.92
CA LEU A 281 20.87 33.27 7.79
C LEU A 281 21.91 34.18 7.11
N TYR A 282 21.55 35.43 6.82
CA TYR A 282 22.47 36.40 6.24
C TYR A 282 23.57 36.83 7.22
N GLN A 283 23.29 36.87 8.53
CA GLN A 283 24.30 37.11 9.55
C GLN A 283 25.28 35.94 9.62
N SER A 284 24.79 34.71 9.60
CA SER A 284 25.60 33.49 9.57
C SER A 284 26.62 33.49 8.43
N GLU A 285 26.18 33.85 7.22
CA GLU A 285 27.08 33.93 6.04
C GLU A 285 28.18 35.00 6.19
N ARG A 286 27.86 36.11 6.88
CA ARG A 286 28.84 37.20 7.09
C ARG A 286 29.83 36.88 8.21
N ASP A 287 29.35 36.31 9.31
CA ASP A 287 30.09 36.22 10.57
C ASP A 287 30.64 34.80 10.82
N ASP A 288 30.44 33.87 9.86
CA ASP A 288 30.82 32.46 9.96
C ASP A 288 30.31 31.79 11.25
N THR A 289 29.09 32.12 11.64
CA THR A 289 28.40 31.57 12.83
C THR A 289 27.21 30.72 12.40
N PRO A 290 26.89 29.60 13.06
CA PRO A 290 25.79 28.74 12.62
C PRO A 290 24.44 29.45 12.75
N ALA A 291 23.64 29.47 11.66
CA ALA A 291 22.24 29.86 11.71
C ALA A 291 21.40 28.74 12.30
N THR A 292 20.71 29.01 13.39
CA THR A 292 19.90 27.97 14.07
C THR A 292 18.60 28.55 14.62
N LEU A 293 17.56 27.69 14.79
CA LEU A 293 16.31 28.12 15.44
C LEU A 293 16.52 28.55 16.91
N PRO A 294 17.40 27.90 17.70
CA PRO A 294 17.80 28.42 19.00
C PRO A 294 18.42 29.82 18.96
N ALA A 295 19.23 30.15 17.95
CA ALA A 295 19.78 31.48 17.78
C ALA A 295 18.68 32.52 17.49
N VAL A 296 17.68 32.19 16.68
CA VAL A 296 16.49 33.03 16.44
C VAL A 296 15.75 33.33 17.75
N ASP A 297 15.52 32.32 18.59
CA ASP A 297 14.88 32.53 19.89
C ASP A 297 15.73 33.38 20.84
N ALA A 298 17.05 33.17 20.84
CA ALA A 298 18.01 33.93 21.65
C ALA A 298 17.97 35.42 21.29
N LEU A 299 17.96 35.78 20.00
CA LEU A 299 17.86 37.18 19.54
C LEU A 299 16.58 37.86 20.07
N LEU A 300 15.47 37.16 20.11
CA LEU A 300 14.19 37.68 20.61
C LEU A 300 14.13 37.76 22.13
N SER A 301 14.96 37.01 22.84
CA SER A 301 14.85 36.78 24.29
C SER A 301 16.08 37.27 25.05
N ASP A 302 17.01 37.96 24.38
CA ASP A 302 18.23 38.53 24.97
C ASP A 302 17.87 39.52 26.08
N PRO A 303 18.28 39.26 27.36
CA PRO A 303 17.94 40.10 28.49
C PRO A 303 18.78 41.40 28.52
N ASP A 304 19.94 41.41 27.85
CA ASP A 304 20.90 42.50 27.89
C ASP A 304 20.70 43.49 26.73
N ARG A 305 19.72 43.22 25.83
CA ARG A 305 19.48 43.99 24.61
C ARG A 305 18.04 44.52 24.52
N ASP A 306 17.88 45.83 24.22
CA ASP A 306 16.56 46.35 23.85
C ASP A 306 16.14 45.79 22.50
N ILE A 307 14.93 45.29 22.42
CA ILE A 307 14.37 44.72 21.19
C ILE A 307 14.34 45.70 20.02
N ARG A 308 14.28 47.02 20.30
CA ARG A 308 14.34 48.06 19.25
C ARG A 308 15.72 48.16 18.60
N GLU A 309 16.79 47.85 19.34
CA GLU A 309 18.16 47.78 18.78
C GLU A 309 18.24 46.66 17.74
N LEU A 310 17.62 45.50 18.00
CA LEU A 310 17.51 44.42 17.02
C LEU A 310 16.80 44.87 15.74
N TRP A 311 15.68 45.59 15.85
CA TRP A 311 15.00 46.10 14.66
C TRP A 311 15.84 47.11 13.87
N MET A 312 16.59 47.96 14.55
CA MET A 312 17.50 48.91 13.89
C MET A 312 18.66 48.21 13.19
N GLU A 313 19.25 47.18 13.80
CA GLU A 313 20.29 46.36 13.16
C GLU A 313 19.75 45.61 11.93
N MET A 314 18.56 45.06 11.98
CA MET A 314 17.91 44.41 10.83
C MET A 314 17.66 45.36 9.66
N ILE A 315 17.45 46.67 9.93
CA ILE A 315 17.24 47.71 8.90
C ILE A 315 18.59 48.22 8.39
N MET A 316 19.55 48.49 9.30
CA MET A 316 20.86 49.11 9.02
C MET A 316 21.96 48.28 9.69
N PRO A 317 22.35 47.15 9.11
CA PRO A 317 23.44 46.37 9.65
C PRO A 317 24.75 47.17 9.52
N GLU A 318 25.65 47.04 10.49
CA GLU A 318 26.94 47.75 10.52
C GLU A 318 27.81 47.47 9.27
N ASN A 319 27.70 46.26 8.73
CA ASN A 319 28.49 45.80 7.61
C ASN A 319 27.62 45.29 6.44
N GLY A 320 27.19 46.16 5.54
CA GLY A 320 26.61 45.78 4.28
C GLY A 320 25.13 46.18 4.07
N ASN A 321 24.53 45.70 2.99
CA ASN A 321 23.12 45.93 2.67
C ASN A 321 22.26 44.84 3.29
N THR A 322 21.15 45.25 3.90
CA THR A 322 20.18 44.29 4.39
C THR A 322 19.26 43.79 3.26
N HIS A 323 18.79 42.57 3.38
CA HIS A 323 17.78 42.02 2.47
C HIS A 323 16.45 42.80 2.62
N PRO A 324 15.75 43.17 1.52
CA PRO A 324 14.52 43.96 1.59
C PRO A 324 13.43 43.39 2.50
N VAL A 325 13.26 42.05 2.53
CA VAL A 325 12.27 41.37 3.38
C VAL A 325 12.64 41.51 4.86
N VAL A 326 13.94 41.43 5.20
CA VAL A 326 14.44 41.63 6.58
C VAL A 326 14.14 43.03 7.06
N ALA A 327 14.52 44.06 6.25
CA ALA A 327 14.27 45.45 6.57
C ALA A 327 12.77 45.77 6.70
N ALA A 328 11.95 45.23 5.79
CA ALA A 328 10.48 45.42 5.84
C ALA A 328 9.87 44.82 7.11
N SER A 329 10.30 43.62 7.52
CA SER A 329 9.81 42.96 8.73
C SER A 329 10.14 43.74 10.00
N ALA A 330 11.39 44.24 10.11
CA ALA A 330 11.79 45.06 11.24
C ALA A 330 11.08 46.42 11.27
N LYS A 331 10.92 47.05 10.09
CA LYS A 331 10.17 48.31 9.96
C LYS A 331 8.73 48.16 10.39
N ASP A 332 8.09 47.07 9.98
CA ASP A 332 6.72 46.75 10.41
C ASP A 332 6.57 46.65 11.94
N MET A 333 7.58 46.08 12.62
CA MET A 333 7.61 46.03 14.09
C MET A 333 7.83 47.37 14.75
N LEU A 334 8.66 48.25 14.17
CA LEU A 334 8.88 49.61 14.68
C LEU A 334 7.68 50.53 14.50
N ASP A 335 6.89 50.34 13.44
CA ASP A 335 5.74 51.18 13.12
C ASP A 335 4.47 50.77 13.90
N ARG A 336 4.49 49.60 14.59
CA ARG A 336 3.36 49.14 15.41
C ARG A 336 3.26 49.88 16.75
N PRO A 337 2.05 50.05 17.28
CA PRO A 337 1.85 50.40 18.67
C PRO A 337 2.56 49.41 19.60
N GLU A 338 3.12 49.89 20.70
CA GLU A 338 3.96 49.08 21.62
C GLU A 338 3.22 47.84 22.18
N GLU A 339 1.93 47.98 22.50
CA GLU A 339 1.11 46.87 22.98
C GLU A 339 0.89 45.78 21.91
N GLU A 340 0.70 46.18 20.65
CA GLU A 340 0.56 45.27 19.54
C GLU A 340 1.90 44.58 19.23
N ALA A 341 2.98 45.36 19.15
CA ALA A 341 4.33 44.82 18.95
C ALA A 341 4.70 43.79 20.04
N GLY A 342 4.40 44.09 21.30
CA GLY A 342 4.61 43.17 22.43
C GLY A 342 3.80 41.88 22.31
N SER A 343 2.55 41.95 21.81
CA SER A 343 1.69 40.78 21.59
C SER A 343 2.20 39.90 20.44
N VAL A 344 2.65 40.50 19.32
CA VAL A 344 3.28 39.79 18.18
C VAL A 344 4.55 39.08 18.64
N LEU A 345 5.42 39.79 19.38
CA LEU A 345 6.66 39.25 19.94
C LEU A 345 6.40 38.05 20.86
N SER A 346 5.46 38.20 21.80
CA SER A 346 5.07 37.12 22.71
C SER A 346 4.56 35.89 21.95
N THR A 347 3.76 36.11 20.90
CA THR A 347 3.26 35.04 20.04
C THR A 347 4.39 34.33 19.30
N ALA A 348 5.31 35.08 18.70
CA ALA A 348 6.49 34.51 18.00
C ALA A 348 7.36 33.67 18.95
N LYS A 349 7.68 34.20 20.16
CA LYS A 349 8.42 33.48 21.19
C LYS A 349 7.74 32.17 21.63
N SER A 350 6.40 32.14 21.66
CA SER A 350 5.68 30.93 22.03
C SER A 350 5.87 29.77 21.04
N TYR A 351 6.03 30.07 19.77
CA TYR A 351 6.32 29.06 18.73
C TYR A 351 7.75 28.53 18.77
N LEU A 352 8.68 29.32 19.31
CA LEU A 352 10.09 28.92 19.45
C LEU A 352 10.40 28.23 20.78
N ALA A 353 9.44 28.13 21.70
CA ALA A 353 9.64 27.60 23.05
C ALA A 353 10.25 26.18 23.09
N LEU A 354 9.98 25.32 22.10
CA LEU A 354 10.58 23.99 21.97
C LEU A 354 12.11 24.05 21.90
N TYR A 355 12.65 25.05 21.22
CA TYR A 355 14.08 25.17 20.90
C TYR A 355 14.92 25.74 22.07
N ARG A 356 14.29 26.04 23.20
CA ARG A 356 14.94 26.38 24.49
C ARG A 356 15.40 25.16 25.28
N ASP A 357 14.87 23.96 24.96
CA ASP A 357 15.34 22.72 25.56
C ASP A 357 16.79 22.48 25.14
N PRO A 358 17.77 22.39 26.08
CA PRO A 358 19.18 22.31 25.71
C PRO A 358 19.54 21.09 24.86
N ILE A 359 18.84 19.95 25.06
CA ILE A 359 19.07 18.73 24.26
C ILE A 359 18.53 18.92 22.85
N VAL A 360 17.31 19.44 22.73
CA VAL A 360 16.73 19.74 21.41
C VAL A 360 17.58 20.78 20.68
N ALA A 361 17.97 21.87 21.35
CA ALA A 361 18.81 22.93 20.78
C ALA A 361 20.12 22.37 20.25
N ASN A 362 20.80 21.50 21.01
CA ASN A 362 22.03 20.87 20.57
C ASN A 362 21.83 20.00 19.33
N ASN A 363 20.76 19.19 19.28
CA ASN A 363 20.50 18.26 18.18
C ASN A 363 20.05 18.94 16.88
N ILE A 364 19.74 20.25 16.91
CA ILE A 364 19.33 21.05 15.75
C ILE A 364 20.28 22.23 15.48
N SER A 365 21.48 22.24 16.05
CA SER A 365 22.44 23.34 15.88
C SER A 365 23.45 23.10 14.77
N ASP A 366 23.61 21.86 14.34
CA ASP A 366 24.45 21.46 13.20
C ASP A 366 23.77 20.26 12.52
N SER A 367 24.36 19.78 11.42
CA SER A 367 23.78 18.67 10.64
C SER A 367 24.79 17.56 10.40
N ASP A 368 24.45 16.34 10.78
CA ASP A 368 25.17 15.12 10.41
C ASP A 368 24.79 14.62 8.99
N PHE A 369 23.70 15.13 8.42
CA PHE A 369 23.22 14.81 7.07
C PHE A 369 22.42 15.97 6.50
N CYS A 370 22.28 16.03 5.16
CA CYS A 370 21.30 16.88 4.50
C CYS A 370 20.20 16.03 3.82
N ILE A 371 19.05 16.62 3.55
CA ILE A 371 17.90 15.91 2.97
C ILE A 371 18.26 15.27 1.62
N ARG A 372 19.09 15.91 0.82
CA ARG A 372 19.55 15.38 -0.46
C ARG A 372 20.27 14.02 -0.30
N ASP A 373 20.96 13.80 0.80
CA ASP A 373 21.69 12.55 1.09
C ASP A 373 20.80 11.33 1.05
N LEU A 374 19.53 11.48 1.44
CA LEU A 374 18.56 10.38 1.49
C LEU A 374 18.41 9.65 0.15
N MET A 375 18.63 10.32 -0.99
CA MET A 375 18.44 9.70 -2.31
C MET A 375 19.69 9.74 -3.20
N HIS A 376 20.75 10.49 -2.82
CA HIS A 376 21.89 10.79 -3.70
C HIS A 376 23.24 10.29 -3.18
N GLN A 377 23.34 9.81 -1.94
CA GLN A 377 24.54 9.19 -1.39
C GLN A 377 24.97 7.94 -2.18
N ASN A 378 26.22 7.52 -2.02
CA ASN A 378 26.72 6.29 -2.65
C ASN A 378 26.02 5.05 -2.08
N ASN A 379 25.80 5.01 -0.76
CA ASN A 379 25.03 3.99 -0.09
C ASN A 379 23.60 4.49 0.19
N PRO A 380 22.59 3.61 0.19
CA PRO A 380 21.25 3.97 0.62
C PRO A 380 21.27 4.47 2.07
N VAL A 381 20.37 5.38 2.42
CA VAL A 381 20.29 5.98 3.76
C VAL A 381 19.01 5.56 4.47
N SER A 382 19.13 5.16 5.72
CA SER A 382 18.01 4.84 6.60
C SER A 382 17.92 5.86 7.73
N LEU A 383 16.92 6.76 7.66
CA LEU A 383 16.65 7.75 8.70
C LEU A 383 15.52 7.27 9.59
N TYR A 384 15.82 7.01 10.87
CA TYR A 384 14.84 6.68 11.91
C TYR A 384 14.52 7.94 12.70
N ILE A 385 13.28 8.39 12.61
CA ILE A 385 12.75 9.52 13.38
C ILE A 385 12.09 8.96 14.64
N VAL A 386 12.79 9.06 15.75
CA VAL A 386 12.34 8.51 17.02
C VAL A 386 11.64 9.60 17.83
N SER A 387 10.43 9.32 18.32
CA SER A 387 9.72 10.21 19.22
C SER A 387 8.96 9.40 20.26
N HIS A 388 9.38 9.51 21.52
CA HIS A 388 8.72 8.79 22.60
C HIS A 388 7.28 9.29 22.80
N PRO A 389 6.33 8.42 23.21
CA PRO A 389 4.92 8.79 23.36
C PRO A 389 4.69 10.01 24.27
N ASN A 390 5.52 10.21 25.30
CA ASN A 390 5.42 11.33 26.23
C ASN A 390 5.81 12.67 25.57
N ASP A 391 6.71 12.66 24.59
CA ASP A 391 7.22 13.85 23.90
C ASP A 391 6.56 14.08 22.54
N LYS A 392 5.73 13.16 22.10
CA LYS A 392 5.10 13.17 20.77
C LYS A 392 4.45 14.51 20.40
N SER A 393 3.65 15.06 21.31
CA SER A 393 2.95 16.34 21.07
C SER A 393 3.93 17.51 21.03
N ARG A 394 4.94 17.51 21.90
CA ARG A 394 5.96 18.55 22.01
C ARG A 394 6.87 18.57 20.80
N LEU A 395 7.31 17.39 20.31
CA LEU A 395 8.24 17.26 19.19
C LEU A 395 7.52 17.31 17.82
N ARG A 396 6.19 17.22 17.78
CA ARG A 396 5.43 17.19 16.54
C ARG A 396 5.79 18.33 15.57
N PRO A 397 5.94 19.60 15.97
CA PRO A 397 6.33 20.67 15.05
C PRO A 397 7.65 20.39 14.32
N LEU A 398 8.69 19.98 15.04
CA LEU A 398 10.01 19.69 14.47
C LEU A 398 9.99 18.49 13.51
N ILE A 399 9.30 17.42 13.88
CA ILE A 399 9.14 16.24 13.01
C ILE A 399 8.36 16.58 11.73
N ARG A 400 7.32 17.41 11.84
CA ARG A 400 6.57 17.93 10.69
C ARG A 400 7.43 18.73 9.73
N ILE A 401 8.30 19.59 10.28
CA ILE A 401 9.28 20.36 9.48
C ILE A 401 10.15 19.40 8.70
N LEU A 402 10.78 18.42 9.35
CA LEU A 402 11.67 17.46 8.71
C LEU A 402 10.95 16.69 7.58
N ILE A 403 9.81 16.10 7.86
CA ILE A 403 9.07 15.30 6.85
C ILE A 403 8.57 16.17 5.69
N ASN A 404 8.08 17.39 5.97
CA ASN A 404 7.64 18.30 4.92
C ASN A 404 8.81 18.73 4.02
N MET A 405 9.95 19.10 4.61
CA MET A 405 11.15 19.50 3.87
C MET A 405 11.69 18.32 3.04
N ILE A 406 11.68 17.08 3.55
CA ILE A 406 12.04 15.89 2.79
C ILE A 406 11.20 15.79 1.51
N VAL A 407 9.86 15.88 1.62
CA VAL A 407 8.98 15.76 0.46
C VAL A 407 9.19 16.94 -0.51
N ARG A 408 9.25 18.19 -0.02
CA ARG A 408 9.42 19.37 -0.87
C ARG A 408 10.75 19.36 -1.62
N LYS A 409 11.86 19.11 -0.94
CA LYS A 409 13.20 19.19 -1.55
C LYS A 409 13.44 18.04 -2.53
N LEU A 410 13.05 16.83 -2.17
CA LEU A 410 13.29 15.66 -3.03
C LEU A 410 12.30 15.55 -4.20
N ALA A 411 11.19 16.28 -4.18
CA ALA A 411 10.20 16.33 -5.26
C ALA A 411 10.16 17.70 -5.98
N SER A 412 11.22 18.53 -5.85
CA SER A 412 11.22 19.92 -6.36
C SER A 412 11.51 20.01 -7.86
N GLN A 413 12.35 19.14 -8.41
CA GLN A 413 12.82 19.25 -9.80
C GLN A 413 12.69 17.90 -10.53
N MET A 414 12.10 17.94 -11.71
CA MET A 414 12.05 16.80 -12.63
C MET A 414 12.64 17.24 -13.98
N ALA A 415 13.71 16.59 -14.40
CA ALA A 415 14.27 16.79 -15.72
C ALA A 415 13.59 15.87 -16.74
N PHE A 416 13.41 16.37 -17.95
CA PHE A 416 12.85 15.61 -19.05
C PHE A 416 13.85 15.50 -20.19
N GLN A 417 14.09 14.30 -20.71
CA GLN A 417 14.84 14.06 -21.94
C GLN A 417 13.95 13.30 -22.91
N HIS A 418 13.81 13.83 -24.12
CA HIS A 418 12.97 13.23 -25.19
C HIS A 418 11.49 13.00 -24.77
N GLY A 419 10.97 13.82 -23.84
CA GLY A 419 9.60 13.71 -23.34
C GLY A 419 9.41 12.68 -22.22
N GLU A 420 10.45 11.97 -21.81
CA GLU A 420 10.44 11.06 -20.68
C GLU A 420 11.11 11.68 -19.45
N PRO A 421 10.56 11.44 -18.24
CA PRO A 421 11.21 11.93 -17.02
C PRO A 421 12.53 11.19 -16.77
N VAL A 422 13.59 11.95 -16.53
CA VAL A 422 14.90 11.41 -16.18
C VAL A 422 15.02 11.37 -14.66
N THR A 423 15.23 10.18 -14.13
CA THR A 423 15.47 10.00 -12.70
C THR A 423 16.91 10.35 -12.36
N HIS A 424 17.10 11.35 -11.52
CA HIS A 424 18.45 11.78 -11.06
C HIS A 424 18.84 11.14 -9.72
N TYR A 425 17.95 10.39 -9.05
CA TYR A 425 18.26 9.76 -7.77
C TYR A 425 19.04 8.45 -7.95
N LYS A 426 19.98 8.17 -7.03
CA LYS A 426 20.71 6.90 -6.96
C LYS A 426 19.88 5.81 -6.28
N HIS A 427 19.09 6.19 -5.28
CA HIS A 427 18.30 5.28 -4.47
C HIS A 427 16.84 5.75 -4.37
N ARG A 428 15.89 4.81 -4.48
CA ARG A 428 14.49 5.08 -4.20
C ARG A 428 14.30 5.33 -2.70
N LEU A 429 13.36 6.19 -2.34
CA LEU A 429 13.03 6.51 -0.96
C LEU A 429 11.70 5.88 -0.55
N LEU A 430 11.69 5.11 0.53
CA LEU A 430 10.48 4.64 1.19
C LEU A 430 10.18 5.52 2.41
N LEU A 431 9.03 6.18 2.41
CA LEU A 431 8.47 6.83 3.59
C LEU A 431 7.62 5.82 4.35
N MET A 432 8.18 5.18 5.37
CA MET A 432 7.50 4.24 6.27
C MET A 432 6.94 5.00 7.47
N LEU A 433 5.70 5.50 7.35
CA LEU A 433 5.08 6.35 8.36
C LEU A 433 4.11 5.53 9.21
N ASP A 434 4.68 4.88 10.25
CA ASP A 434 3.89 4.18 11.27
C ASP A 434 3.18 5.21 12.15
N GLU A 435 1.87 5.14 12.23
CA GLU A 435 1.01 6.15 12.88
C GLU A 435 1.01 7.52 12.15
N PHE A 436 0.85 7.49 10.80
CA PHE A 436 0.81 8.70 9.96
C PHE A 436 -0.09 9.82 10.50
N PRO A 437 -1.31 9.58 11.02
CA PRO A 437 -2.17 10.63 11.58
C PRO A 437 -1.58 11.36 12.79
N SER A 438 -0.56 10.79 13.42
CA SER A 438 0.10 11.44 14.56
C SER A 438 0.87 12.71 14.20
N LEU A 439 1.19 12.86 12.93
CA LEU A 439 1.84 14.04 12.39
C LEU A 439 0.87 15.22 12.23
N GLY A 440 -0.45 14.99 12.38
CA GLY A 440 -1.48 15.98 12.05
C GLY A 440 -1.61 16.16 10.54
N LYS A 441 -2.35 17.20 10.13
CA LYS A 441 -2.53 17.52 8.72
C LYS A 441 -1.22 18.09 8.15
N LEU A 442 -0.63 17.39 7.19
CA LEU A 442 0.49 17.85 6.36
C LEU A 442 -0.04 18.08 4.95
N GLU A 443 -0.30 19.33 4.56
CA GLU A 443 -0.87 19.68 3.25
C GLU A 443 -0.04 19.15 2.10
N ILE A 444 1.28 19.13 2.26
CA ILE A 444 2.20 18.58 1.28
C ILE A 444 1.85 17.15 0.86
N PHE A 445 1.34 16.30 1.79
CA PHE A 445 0.94 14.94 1.42
C PHE A 445 -0.35 14.91 0.61
N GLN A 446 -1.32 15.76 0.93
CA GLN A 446 -2.56 15.84 0.16
C GLN A 446 -2.31 16.31 -1.28
N GLU A 447 -1.37 17.23 -1.46
CA GLU A 447 -1.02 17.80 -2.76
C GLU A 447 -0.06 16.92 -3.55
N SER A 448 0.94 16.34 -2.89
CA SER A 448 2.07 15.73 -3.57
C SER A 448 1.97 14.21 -3.77
N LEU A 449 1.15 13.48 -3.01
CA LEU A 449 1.03 12.02 -3.17
C LEU A 449 0.69 11.59 -4.61
N ALA A 450 0.00 12.44 -5.36
CA ALA A 450 -0.34 12.15 -6.76
C ALA A 450 0.89 12.06 -7.68
N PHE A 451 2.01 12.73 -7.33
CA PHE A 451 3.17 12.85 -8.21
C PHE A 451 4.52 12.43 -7.62
N ILE A 452 4.69 12.36 -6.28
CA ILE A 452 6.00 12.03 -5.68
C ILE A 452 6.50 10.63 -6.06
N ALA A 453 5.61 9.75 -6.49
CA ALA A 453 5.98 8.45 -7.04
C ALA A 453 6.91 8.57 -8.26
N GLY A 454 6.72 9.61 -9.09
CA GLY A 454 7.56 9.92 -10.25
C GLY A 454 8.98 10.35 -9.86
N TYR A 455 9.16 10.89 -8.66
CA TYR A 455 10.46 11.27 -8.09
C TYR A 455 11.16 10.12 -7.33
N GLY A 456 10.64 8.90 -7.43
CA GLY A 456 11.21 7.73 -6.75
C GLY A 456 10.84 7.60 -5.28
N ILE A 457 9.89 8.42 -4.79
CA ILE A 457 9.42 8.40 -3.40
C ILE A 457 8.17 7.54 -3.30
N LYS A 458 8.23 6.49 -2.49
CA LYS A 458 7.10 5.60 -2.18
C LYS A 458 6.62 5.82 -0.76
N ALA A 459 5.35 6.15 -0.58
CA ALA A 459 4.74 6.27 0.74
C ALA A 459 4.07 4.96 1.17
N TYR A 460 4.34 4.54 2.41
CA TYR A 460 3.64 3.50 3.13
C TYR A 460 3.05 4.13 4.39
N LEU A 461 1.77 4.49 4.30
CA LEU A 461 1.05 5.22 5.32
C LEU A 461 0.24 4.24 6.19
N ILE A 462 0.37 4.34 7.49
CA ILE A 462 -0.37 3.48 8.42
C ILE A 462 -1.23 4.34 9.34
N CYS A 463 -2.53 4.03 9.40
CA CYS A 463 -3.50 4.64 10.29
C CYS A 463 -4.33 3.57 11.00
N GLN A 464 -4.96 3.94 12.12
CA GLN A 464 -5.78 3.01 12.90
C GLN A 464 -7.17 2.84 12.30
N ASP A 465 -7.75 3.91 11.80
CA ASP A 465 -9.04 3.94 11.15
C ASP A 465 -9.14 5.11 10.16
N ILE A 466 -10.15 5.07 9.28
CA ILE A 466 -10.36 6.08 8.24
C ILE A 466 -10.78 7.45 8.82
N ASN A 467 -11.39 7.48 10.01
CA ASN A 467 -11.83 8.73 10.62
C ASN A 467 -10.65 9.60 11.05
N GLN A 468 -9.48 8.99 11.33
CA GLN A 468 -8.26 9.76 11.58
C GLN A 468 -7.84 10.60 10.37
N LEU A 469 -8.10 10.13 9.14
CA LEU A 469 -7.85 10.89 7.92
C LEU A 469 -8.97 11.91 7.63
N LYS A 470 -10.23 11.53 7.89
CA LYS A 470 -11.42 12.33 7.60
C LYS A 470 -11.81 13.33 8.68
N SER A 471 -11.11 13.34 9.83
CA SER A 471 -11.33 14.33 10.87
C SER A 471 -11.10 15.74 10.33
N ARG A 472 -12.01 16.67 10.64
CA ARG A 472 -11.83 18.10 10.32
C ARG A 472 -10.83 18.79 11.25
N GLU A 473 -10.70 18.30 12.47
CA GLU A 473 -9.86 18.93 13.49
C GLU A 473 -8.40 18.47 13.43
N SER A 474 -8.16 17.17 13.19
CA SER A 474 -6.83 16.57 13.25
C SER A 474 -6.40 15.84 11.98
N GLY A 475 -7.28 15.72 10.99
CA GLY A 475 -7.04 15.07 9.72
C GLY A 475 -7.19 16.01 8.53
N TYR A 476 -7.48 15.44 7.37
CA TYR A 476 -7.54 16.14 6.09
C TYR A 476 -8.98 16.55 5.68
N GLY A 477 -9.98 16.20 6.48
CA GLY A 477 -11.39 16.47 6.19
C GLY A 477 -12.06 15.35 5.39
N HIS A 478 -13.35 15.53 5.10
CA HIS A 478 -14.18 14.50 4.46
C HIS A 478 -13.69 14.16 3.04
N ASP A 479 -13.18 15.15 2.31
CA ASP A 479 -12.76 15.07 0.92
C ASP A 479 -11.24 14.82 0.80
N GLU A 480 -10.65 14.11 1.77
CA GLU A 480 -9.24 13.80 1.78
C GLU A 480 -8.81 13.02 0.52
N ALA A 481 -7.66 13.37 -0.04
CA ALA A 481 -7.12 12.74 -1.24
C ALA A 481 -6.15 11.57 -0.93
N ILE A 482 -5.85 11.31 0.34
CA ILE A 482 -4.87 10.28 0.75
C ILE A 482 -5.31 8.89 0.32
N THR A 483 -6.57 8.52 0.60
CA THR A 483 -7.14 7.21 0.23
C THR A 483 -7.17 6.99 -1.28
N SER A 484 -7.50 8.01 -2.06
CA SER A 484 -7.59 7.90 -3.53
C SER A 484 -6.22 7.81 -4.20
N ASN A 485 -5.17 8.40 -3.60
CA ASN A 485 -3.81 8.33 -4.11
C ASN A 485 -3.05 7.06 -3.72
N CYS A 486 -3.62 6.23 -2.81
CA CYS A 486 -3.04 4.95 -2.43
C CYS A 486 -3.70 3.80 -3.20
N HIS A 487 -3.05 3.32 -4.26
CA HIS A 487 -3.55 2.23 -5.11
C HIS A 487 -3.64 0.90 -4.39
N ILE A 488 -2.86 0.72 -3.32
CA ILE A 488 -2.87 -0.47 -2.50
C ILE A 488 -3.39 -0.09 -1.12
N GLN A 489 -4.47 -0.74 -0.71
CA GLN A 489 -5.01 -0.58 0.63
C GLN A 489 -5.05 -1.92 1.33
N THR A 490 -4.47 -1.99 2.52
CA THR A 490 -4.47 -3.20 3.35
C THR A 490 -5.18 -2.92 4.66
N ALA A 491 -5.90 -3.90 5.18
CA ALA A 491 -6.61 -3.72 6.43
C ALA A 491 -6.65 -5.00 7.27
N PHE A 492 -6.48 -4.82 8.56
CA PHE A 492 -6.82 -5.81 9.59
C PHE A 492 -8.27 -5.63 10.02
N ALA A 493 -8.76 -6.48 10.94
CA ALA A 493 -10.11 -6.31 11.49
C ALA A 493 -10.27 -4.89 12.07
N PRO A 494 -11.15 -4.03 11.50
CA PRO A 494 -11.33 -2.68 11.98
C PRO A 494 -12.18 -2.65 13.26
N ASN A 495 -11.91 -1.68 14.13
CA ASN A 495 -12.71 -1.45 15.35
C ASN A 495 -13.84 -0.43 15.12
N ARG A 496 -13.87 0.22 13.96
CA ARG A 496 -14.83 1.28 13.60
C ARG A 496 -15.67 0.88 12.40
N ILE A 497 -16.96 1.18 12.48
CA ILE A 497 -17.91 0.83 11.42
C ILE A 497 -17.61 1.55 10.10
N GLU A 498 -17.17 2.80 10.15
CA GLU A 498 -16.86 3.61 8.97
C GLU A 498 -15.70 3.00 8.16
N THR A 499 -14.69 2.47 8.85
CA THR A 499 -13.60 1.73 8.19
C THR A 499 -14.11 0.41 7.61
N ALA A 500 -14.98 -0.30 8.33
CA ALA A 500 -15.59 -1.53 7.84
C ALA A 500 -16.47 -1.29 6.60
N GLU A 501 -17.23 -0.20 6.56
CA GLU A 501 -18.02 0.21 5.40
C GLU A 501 -17.13 0.56 4.20
N HIS A 502 -16.03 1.28 4.44
CA HIS A 502 -15.04 1.59 3.41
C HIS A 502 -14.48 0.31 2.79
N LEU A 503 -14.04 -0.64 3.60
CA LEU A 503 -13.51 -1.94 3.15
C LEU A 503 -14.56 -2.76 2.41
N SER A 504 -15.79 -2.80 2.91
CA SER A 504 -16.90 -3.48 2.26
C SER A 504 -17.19 -2.91 0.87
N LYS A 505 -17.13 -1.59 0.70
CA LYS A 505 -17.29 -0.92 -0.60
C LYS A 505 -16.15 -1.27 -1.55
N LEU A 506 -14.90 -1.32 -1.07
CA LEU A 506 -13.72 -1.69 -1.87
C LEU A 506 -13.78 -3.17 -2.34
N THR A 507 -14.32 -4.07 -1.54
CA THR A 507 -14.46 -5.49 -1.94
C THR A 507 -15.55 -5.70 -2.98
N GLY A 508 -16.49 -4.77 -3.11
CA GLY A 508 -17.52 -4.73 -4.15
C GLY A 508 -18.76 -5.57 -3.84
N GLN A 509 -19.65 -5.63 -4.83
CA GLN A 509 -20.93 -6.32 -4.74
C GLN A 509 -20.92 -7.60 -5.58
N THR A 510 -21.61 -8.64 -5.07
CA THR A 510 -21.80 -9.93 -5.75
C THR A 510 -23.28 -10.26 -5.85
N THR A 511 -23.66 -11.08 -6.82
CA THR A 511 -25.01 -11.61 -6.97
C THR A 511 -25.15 -12.90 -6.20
N VAL A 512 -26.07 -12.96 -5.26
CA VAL A 512 -26.44 -14.17 -4.51
C VAL A 512 -27.78 -14.68 -5.02
N ILE A 513 -27.82 -15.95 -5.41
CA ILE A 513 -29.04 -16.63 -5.84
C ILE A 513 -29.66 -17.28 -4.63
N LYS A 514 -30.86 -16.82 -4.24
CA LYS A 514 -31.69 -17.43 -3.20
C LYS A 514 -32.72 -18.31 -3.86
N GLU A 515 -32.81 -19.58 -3.44
CA GLU A 515 -33.89 -20.46 -3.81
C GLU A 515 -35.02 -20.29 -2.80
N GLN A 516 -36.18 -19.80 -3.28
CA GLN A 516 -37.38 -19.69 -2.49
C GLN A 516 -38.31 -20.86 -2.85
N ILE A 517 -38.55 -21.72 -1.89
CA ILE A 517 -39.45 -22.85 -2.04
C ILE A 517 -40.78 -22.44 -1.45
N THR A 518 -41.81 -22.33 -2.30
CA THR A 518 -43.19 -22.06 -1.88
C THR A 518 -43.96 -23.34 -2.00
N THR A 519 -44.51 -23.84 -0.90
CA THR A 519 -45.41 -24.98 -0.87
C THR A 519 -46.86 -24.50 -0.69
N SER A 520 -47.70 -24.76 -1.68
CA SER A 520 -49.12 -24.49 -1.58
C SER A 520 -49.88 -25.81 -1.56
N GLY A 521 -50.66 -26.06 -0.50
CA GLY A 521 -51.51 -27.25 -0.36
C GLY A 521 -52.31 -27.21 0.92
N ARG A 522 -53.55 -27.78 0.89
CA ARG A 522 -54.36 -27.99 2.11
C ARG A 522 -53.66 -28.97 3.05
N ARG A 523 -53.63 -28.68 4.33
CA ARG A 523 -52.98 -29.45 5.41
C ARG A 523 -53.43 -30.92 5.50
N SER A 524 -54.48 -31.32 4.74
CA SER A 524 -55.09 -32.64 4.80
C SER A 524 -54.79 -33.57 3.61
N SER A 525 -54.02 -33.15 2.59
CA SER A 525 -53.65 -34.03 1.48
C SER A 525 -52.14 -34.03 1.25
N MET A 526 -51.52 -35.08 1.77
CA MET A 526 -50.07 -35.34 1.63
C MET A 526 -49.62 -35.63 0.19
N MET A 527 -50.54 -35.78 -0.78
CA MET A 527 -50.21 -36.24 -2.14
C MET A 527 -50.36 -35.21 -3.26
N HIS A 528 -50.80 -33.95 -3.00
CA HIS A 528 -51.06 -32.97 -4.06
C HIS A 528 -50.53 -31.57 -3.70
N GLY A 529 -49.42 -31.46 -3.01
CA GLY A 529 -48.75 -30.18 -2.77
C GLY A 529 -47.95 -29.72 -4.01
N HIS A 530 -48.33 -28.61 -4.62
CA HIS A 530 -47.45 -27.96 -5.62
C HIS A 530 -46.28 -27.30 -4.93
N VAL A 531 -45.07 -27.76 -5.22
CA VAL A 531 -43.83 -27.13 -4.79
C VAL A 531 -43.32 -26.25 -5.94
N THR A 532 -43.38 -24.94 -5.75
CA THR A 532 -42.81 -23.97 -6.69
C THR A 532 -41.46 -23.53 -6.17
N ARG A 533 -40.41 -23.71 -6.99
CA ARG A 533 -39.06 -23.21 -6.72
C ARG A 533 -38.84 -21.98 -7.56
N THR A 534 -38.66 -20.84 -6.89
CA THR A 534 -38.33 -19.58 -7.54
C THR A 534 -36.88 -19.20 -7.19
N LEU A 535 -36.05 -18.96 -8.21
CA LEU A 535 -34.73 -18.44 -8.03
C LEU A 535 -34.81 -16.90 -7.99
N GLN A 536 -34.44 -16.32 -6.88
CA GLN A 536 -34.37 -14.88 -6.71
C GLN A 536 -32.91 -14.44 -6.62
N GLU A 537 -32.53 -13.58 -7.53
CA GLU A 537 -31.22 -12.94 -7.53
C GLU A 537 -31.26 -11.72 -6.59
N THR A 538 -30.26 -11.62 -5.71
CA THR A 538 -30.19 -10.52 -4.73
C THR A 538 -28.77 -9.99 -4.67
N GLN A 539 -28.64 -8.66 -4.57
CA GLN A 539 -27.37 -8.01 -4.36
C GLN A 539 -26.87 -8.23 -2.92
N ARG A 540 -25.58 -8.53 -2.79
CA ARG A 540 -24.90 -8.61 -1.49
C ARG A 540 -23.48 -8.11 -1.62
N ALA A 541 -22.98 -7.38 -0.62
CA ALA A 541 -21.55 -7.10 -0.53
C ALA A 541 -20.76 -8.42 -0.48
N LEU A 542 -19.62 -8.51 -1.19
CA LEU A 542 -18.73 -9.67 -1.11
C LEU A 542 -18.30 -9.92 0.34
N LEU A 543 -17.97 -8.83 1.05
CA LEU A 543 -17.70 -8.81 2.48
C LEU A 543 -18.54 -7.69 3.10
N THR A 544 -19.49 -8.02 3.99
CA THR A 544 -20.30 -7.00 4.66
C THR A 544 -19.51 -6.25 5.72
N PRO A 545 -19.90 -5.03 6.13
CA PRO A 545 -19.23 -4.30 7.21
C PRO A 545 -19.11 -5.10 8.51
N ASP A 546 -20.16 -5.84 8.86
CA ASP A 546 -20.20 -6.71 10.03
C ASP A 546 -19.20 -7.88 9.92
N GLU A 547 -19.04 -8.47 8.74
CA GLU A 547 -18.03 -9.49 8.48
C GLU A 547 -16.62 -8.91 8.50
N CYS A 548 -16.41 -7.66 8.03
CA CYS A 548 -15.13 -6.96 8.17
C CYS A 548 -14.72 -6.81 9.64
N MET A 549 -15.65 -6.38 10.50
CA MET A 549 -15.38 -6.20 11.93
C MET A 549 -15.10 -7.52 12.67
N ARG A 550 -15.57 -8.65 12.12
CA ARG A 550 -15.37 -9.99 12.68
C ARG A 550 -14.27 -10.79 11.99
N LEU A 551 -13.42 -10.15 11.20
CA LEU A 551 -12.23 -10.83 10.67
C LEU A 551 -11.41 -11.44 11.82
N PRO A 552 -10.94 -12.68 11.69
CA PRO A 552 -10.10 -13.32 12.68
C PRO A 552 -8.83 -12.50 12.96
N GLY A 553 -8.72 -11.96 14.16
CA GLY A 553 -7.53 -11.25 14.60
C GLY A 553 -6.36 -12.18 14.94
N ALA A 554 -5.17 -11.61 15.09
CA ALA A 554 -4.00 -12.35 15.54
C ALA A 554 -4.22 -12.94 16.95
N THR A 555 -3.88 -14.22 17.12
CA THR A 555 -3.94 -14.88 18.45
C THR A 555 -2.77 -14.43 19.30
N LYS A 556 -3.03 -14.15 20.57
CA LYS A 556 -2.01 -13.73 21.55
C LYS A 556 -1.90 -14.75 22.67
N ASP A 557 -0.72 -14.84 23.26
CA ASP A 557 -0.48 -15.58 24.49
C ASP A 557 -0.90 -14.78 25.74
N ALA A 558 -0.73 -15.36 26.92
CA ALA A 558 -1.05 -14.72 28.20
C ALA A 558 -0.23 -13.44 28.46
N SER A 559 0.93 -13.27 27.82
CA SER A 559 1.77 -12.07 27.92
C SER A 559 1.38 -10.98 26.91
N GLY A 560 0.37 -11.24 26.05
CA GLY A 560 -0.08 -10.34 24.99
C GLY A 560 0.77 -10.38 23.72
N ARG A 561 1.74 -11.31 23.60
CA ARG A 561 2.55 -11.51 22.39
C ARG A 561 1.77 -12.28 21.34
N ILE A 562 1.88 -11.84 20.08
CA ILE A 562 1.24 -12.51 18.95
C ILE A 562 1.93 -13.87 18.72
N THR A 563 1.12 -14.93 18.65
CA THR A 563 1.58 -16.31 18.41
C THR A 563 1.11 -16.89 17.09
N LYS A 564 -0.07 -16.45 16.59
CA LYS A 564 -0.61 -16.89 15.30
C LYS A 564 -1.09 -15.69 14.51
N PRO A 565 -0.93 -15.74 13.16
CA PRO A 565 -1.40 -14.66 12.29
C PRO A 565 -2.92 -14.53 12.33
N GLY A 566 -3.40 -13.32 12.18
CA GLY A 566 -4.80 -13.01 11.87
C GLY A 566 -5.01 -12.88 10.37
N ASP A 567 -6.28 -12.74 9.98
CA ASP A 567 -6.68 -12.48 8.61
C ASP A 567 -6.62 -10.99 8.29
N MET A 568 -6.51 -10.67 7.01
CA MET A 568 -6.46 -9.30 6.51
C MET A 568 -7.06 -9.20 5.10
N ILE A 569 -7.47 -8.01 4.72
CA ILE A 569 -7.93 -7.72 3.36
C ILE A 569 -6.86 -6.89 2.66
N ILE A 570 -6.55 -7.26 1.43
CA ILE A 570 -5.65 -6.51 0.56
C ILE A 570 -6.42 -6.13 -0.70
N TYR A 571 -6.51 -4.84 -0.95
CA TYR A 571 -7.10 -4.26 -2.14
C TYR A 571 -5.99 -3.68 -3.02
N VAL A 572 -6.04 -4.01 -4.31
CA VAL A 572 -5.18 -3.43 -5.35
C VAL A 572 -6.10 -2.87 -6.43
N ALA A 573 -5.93 -1.61 -6.76
CA ALA A 573 -6.77 -0.95 -7.76
C ALA A 573 -6.73 -1.70 -9.10
N GLY A 574 -7.92 -1.97 -9.67
CA GLY A 574 -8.07 -2.71 -10.93
C GLY A 574 -8.11 -4.24 -10.80
N TYR A 575 -7.98 -4.80 -9.59
CA TYR A 575 -7.99 -6.24 -9.34
C TYR A 575 -9.02 -6.65 -8.29
N PRO A 576 -9.50 -7.91 -8.30
CA PRO A 576 -10.35 -8.43 -7.25
C PRO A 576 -9.65 -8.37 -5.89
N ALA A 577 -10.42 -8.08 -4.83
CA ALA A 577 -9.88 -8.05 -3.47
C ALA A 577 -9.29 -9.39 -3.05
N ILE A 578 -8.19 -9.36 -2.31
CA ILE A 578 -7.48 -10.54 -1.82
C ILE A 578 -7.85 -10.77 -0.36
N TYR A 579 -8.33 -11.97 -0.04
CA TYR A 579 -8.44 -12.45 1.33
C TYR A 579 -7.08 -12.98 1.77
N GLY A 580 -6.41 -12.24 2.61
CA GLY A 580 -5.03 -12.47 3.00
C GLY A 580 -4.87 -12.88 4.46
N VAL A 581 -3.64 -13.11 4.85
CA VAL A 581 -3.20 -13.43 6.20
C VAL A 581 -1.97 -12.60 6.56
N GLN A 582 -1.80 -12.27 7.83
CA GLN A 582 -0.65 -11.50 8.32
C GLN A 582 0.65 -12.30 8.18
N PRO A 583 1.70 -11.80 7.51
CA PRO A 583 3.04 -12.40 7.55
C PRO A 583 3.73 -12.01 8.86
N LEU A 584 4.05 -12.96 9.72
CA LEU A 584 4.73 -12.70 11.00
C LEU A 584 6.23 -12.91 10.86
N TYR A 585 7.05 -11.84 11.04
CA TYR A 585 8.50 -11.89 10.82
C TYR A 585 9.21 -12.95 11.65
N PHE A 586 8.78 -13.19 12.88
CA PHE A 586 9.40 -14.14 13.80
C PHE A 586 9.06 -15.61 13.49
N GLN A 587 8.11 -15.88 12.58
CA GLN A 587 7.80 -17.22 12.08
C GLN A 587 8.58 -17.56 10.80
N ASP A 588 9.24 -16.59 10.20
CA ASP A 588 10.13 -16.78 9.05
C ASP A 588 11.58 -16.77 9.54
N GLU A 589 12.31 -17.84 9.28
CA GLU A 589 13.70 -18.00 9.75
C GLU A 589 14.62 -16.89 9.26
N THR A 590 14.40 -16.41 8.03
CA THR A 590 15.21 -15.33 7.44
C THR A 590 14.98 -14.01 8.16
N PHE A 591 13.71 -13.64 8.39
CA PHE A 591 13.40 -12.39 9.11
C PHE A 591 13.76 -12.47 10.58
N ALA A 592 13.53 -13.62 11.22
CA ALA A 592 13.93 -13.82 12.61
C ALA A 592 15.44 -13.70 12.81
N ALA A 593 16.25 -14.22 11.86
CA ALA A 593 17.69 -14.07 11.88
C ALA A 593 18.13 -12.61 11.64
N ARG A 594 17.50 -11.90 10.70
CA ARG A 594 17.80 -10.51 10.39
C ARG A 594 17.47 -9.57 11.56
N ALA A 595 16.35 -9.81 12.26
CA ALA A 595 15.93 -9.03 13.41
C ALA A 595 16.81 -9.22 14.66
N LYS A 596 17.69 -10.23 14.68
CA LYS A 596 18.65 -10.48 15.78
C LYS A 596 19.98 -9.76 15.59
N VAL A 597 20.18 -9.06 14.48
CA VAL A 597 21.40 -8.29 14.26
C VAL A 597 21.32 -7.02 15.10
N ASP A 598 22.25 -6.87 16.03
CA ASP A 598 22.27 -5.74 16.97
C ASP A 598 22.34 -4.39 16.23
N PRO A 599 21.59 -3.39 16.68
CA PRO A 599 21.67 -2.05 16.12
C PRO A 599 23.04 -1.42 16.42
N PRO A 600 23.51 -0.48 15.57
CA PRO A 600 24.75 0.24 15.87
C PRO A 600 24.59 1.10 17.11
N LEU A 601 25.71 1.30 17.83
CA LEU A 601 25.74 2.09 19.07
C LEU A 601 25.56 3.59 18.82
N SER A 602 25.95 4.06 17.63
CA SER A 602 25.84 5.47 17.22
C SER A 602 25.32 5.58 15.78
N SER A 603 24.73 6.72 15.47
CA SER A 603 24.38 7.12 14.10
C SER A 603 25.62 7.33 13.25
N ASP A 604 25.47 7.15 11.95
CA ASP A 604 26.48 7.58 10.98
C ASP A 604 26.43 9.12 10.82
N ARG A 605 27.50 9.68 10.24
CA ARG A 605 27.60 11.08 9.84
C ARG A 605 27.89 11.13 8.35
N LEU A 606 27.12 11.93 7.61
CA LEU A 606 27.20 12.01 6.14
C LEU A 606 27.78 13.35 5.65
N THR A 607 27.78 14.37 6.49
CA THR A 607 28.36 15.68 6.19
C THR A 607 29.89 15.58 6.11
N GLY A 608 30.46 15.92 4.96
CA GLY A 608 31.91 15.88 4.70
C GLY A 608 32.34 15.09 3.46
N SER A 609 31.45 14.43 2.75
CA SER A 609 31.79 13.62 1.56
C SER A 609 31.30 14.18 0.22
N TYR A 610 30.95 15.46 0.13
CA TYR A 610 30.69 16.11 -1.15
C TYR A 610 31.92 16.76 -1.71
N ASP A 611 32.78 15.97 -2.39
CA ASP A 611 33.66 16.52 -3.43
C ASP A 611 32.76 16.93 -4.61
N GLY A 612 32.84 18.21 -4.95
CA GLY A 612 31.93 18.89 -5.85
C GLY A 612 31.71 18.21 -7.19
N VAL A 613 30.45 18.09 -7.57
CA VAL A 613 30.06 18.00 -8.99
C VAL A 613 28.82 18.86 -9.20
N ASP A 614 29.02 19.84 -10.06
CA ASP A 614 28.08 20.63 -10.86
C ASP A 614 27.20 21.70 -10.19
N SER A 615 27.84 22.87 -10.02
CA SER A 615 27.19 24.12 -10.41
C SER A 615 27.11 24.15 -11.95
N GLY A 616 25.96 23.76 -12.51
CA GLY A 616 25.68 23.93 -13.93
C GLY A 616 25.61 25.42 -14.29
N THR A 617 26.74 26.00 -14.66
CA THR A 617 26.80 27.30 -15.32
C THR A 617 26.03 27.20 -16.64
N ALA A 618 24.93 27.94 -16.72
CA ALA A 618 24.30 28.31 -17.98
C ALA A 618 25.31 29.11 -18.79
N GLY A 619 26.05 28.45 -19.68
CA GLY A 619 26.93 29.09 -20.65
C GLY A 619 26.11 29.78 -21.72
N THR A 620 26.06 31.11 -21.67
CA THR A 620 25.70 31.95 -22.81
C THR A 620 26.77 31.81 -23.88
N GLY A 621 26.55 30.93 -24.84
CA GLY A 621 27.36 30.80 -26.04
C GLY A 621 27.00 31.88 -27.06
N THR A 622 27.77 32.93 -27.15
CA THR A 622 27.82 33.81 -28.33
C THR A 622 28.51 33.06 -29.46
N GLY A 623 27.77 32.84 -30.53
CA GLY A 623 28.26 32.21 -31.73
C GLY A 623 29.26 33.04 -32.49
N THR A 624 30.33 32.42 -33.00
CA THR A 624 31.01 32.82 -34.21
C THR A 624 31.13 31.62 -35.14
N SER A 625 30.52 31.80 -36.29
CA SER A 625 30.57 30.90 -37.44
C SER A 625 31.98 30.81 -38.02
N THR A 626 32.50 29.62 -38.29
CA THR A 626 33.39 29.38 -39.43
C THR A 626 33.04 28.06 -40.10
N ASN A 627 32.68 28.21 -41.37
CA ASN A 627 32.56 27.16 -42.37
C ASN A 627 33.86 26.35 -42.51
N SER A 628 33.77 25.04 -42.61
CA SER A 628 34.51 24.32 -43.63
C SER A 628 33.92 22.91 -43.85
N SER A 629 33.66 22.69 -45.08
CA SER A 629 33.19 21.55 -45.84
C SER A 629 33.98 20.22 -45.69
N ARG A 630 33.25 19.14 -46.04
CA ARG A 630 33.68 17.80 -46.56
C ARG A 630 33.75 16.67 -45.52
N LEU A 631 33.00 15.70 -45.67
CA LEU A 631 32.53 14.60 -46.53
C LEU A 631 31.50 13.82 -45.76
#